data_5693e82df593c36e6c52271e1fe800db
#
_entry.id   5693e82df593c36e6c52271e1fe800db
#
_cell.length_a   1.000
_cell.length_b   1.000
_cell.length_c   1.000
_cell.angle_alpha   90.00
_cell.angle_beta   90.00
_cell.angle_gamma   90.00
#
_symmetry.space_group_name_H-M   'P 1'
#
loop_
_entity.id
_entity.type
_entity.pdbx_description
1 polymer ?
#
loop_
_entity_poly.entity_id
_entity_poly.type
_entity_poly.pdbx_seq_one_letter_code
_entity_poly.pdbx_strand_id
1 'polypeptide(L)'
;LLPSPAAMNPPLLALTSGELQRLAACLRALSDPPGDAALSQHQIASDRPEIREALIAWLQEWNRLGGSNASLALTINLLLTQRQGQTSGHAELVWSGPHGAEGDITRDQAVLIREMVERCEQRLLITTFNIWRGGFITELLERIQQRLEVCPGLQARMVVNIPRPKGSTVVAEQLRLAFVQKTWSHLWDPRRPRPSGYFDPRSLALDLDRPAVFHVKCCVADAELLVTSANLSESAQYDNCELGIHFPDGGSSSGASRAEAVWNHFDRLIHRQPPVLVPIEEPLSSPGPSDHAYR
;
A
#
# COMPACT_ATOMS: atom_id res chain seq x y z
N LEU A 1 -1.40 -2.82 36.56
CA LEU A 1 -2.55 -3.55 35.95
C LEU A 1 -2.27 -3.64 34.48
N LEU A 2 -1.82 -4.79 34.00
CA LEU A 2 -1.74 -5.08 32.57
C LEU A 2 -3.18 -5.14 32.01
N PRO A 3 -3.45 -4.59 30.81
CA PRO A 3 -4.77 -4.67 30.21
C PRO A 3 -5.17 -6.13 30.02
N SER A 4 -6.45 -6.42 30.22
CA SER A 4 -7.01 -7.76 30.02
C SER A 4 -6.72 -8.26 28.60
N PRO A 5 -6.33 -9.53 28.40
CA PRO A 5 -6.05 -10.10 27.07
C PRO A 5 -7.20 -9.97 26.05
N ALA A 6 -8.41 -9.70 26.52
CA ALA A 6 -9.61 -9.51 25.69
C ALA A 6 -9.66 -8.17 24.93
N ALA A 7 -8.71 -7.24 25.15
CA ALA A 7 -8.75 -5.89 24.57
C ALA A 7 -7.67 -5.67 23.47
N MET A 8 -6.81 -6.64 23.19
CA MET A 8 -5.82 -6.53 22.11
C MET A 8 -6.27 -7.36 20.92
N ASN A 9 -6.43 -6.72 19.77
CA ASN A 9 -6.61 -7.44 18.51
C ASN A 9 -5.47 -8.47 18.37
N PRO A 10 -5.77 -9.74 18.03
CA PRO A 10 -4.74 -10.73 17.85
C PRO A 10 -3.69 -10.24 16.86
N PRO A 11 -2.37 -10.25 17.21
CA PRO A 11 -1.33 -9.77 16.29
C PRO A 11 -1.28 -10.53 14.96
N LEU A 12 -1.95 -11.68 14.87
CA LEU A 12 -2.18 -12.43 13.63
C LEU A 12 -2.93 -11.61 12.57
N LEU A 13 -3.81 -10.69 12.98
CA LEU A 13 -4.55 -9.86 12.04
C LEU A 13 -3.66 -8.81 11.35
N ALA A 14 -2.54 -8.44 11.97
CA ALA A 14 -1.54 -7.54 11.41
C ALA A 14 -0.53 -8.24 10.46
N LEU A 15 -0.64 -9.56 10.28
CA LEU A 15 0.22 -10.33 9.38
C LEU A 15 -0.43 -10.47 7.99
N THR A 16 0.38 -10.37 6.95
CA THR A 16 -0.05 -10.70 5.57
C THR A 16 -0.35 -12.20 5.44
N SER A 17 -1.08 -12.60 4.39
CA SER A 17 -1.35 -14.02 4.13
C SER A 17 -0.05 -14.82 3.92
N GLY A 18 0.97 -14.21 3.29
CA GLY A 18 2.29 -14.84 3.13
C GLY A 18 3.00 -15.06 4.47
N GLU A 19 2.97 -14.07 5.37
CA GLU A 19 3.52 -14.20 6.72
C GLU A 19 2.77 -15.22 7.56
N LEU A 20 1.43 -15.26 7.47
CA LEU A 20 0.61 -16.28 8.13
C LEU A 20 0.93 -17.69 7.63
N GLN A 21 1.15 -17.87 6.32
CA GLN A 21 1.58 -19.16 5.76
C GLN A 21 2.94 -19.59 6.33
N ARG A 22 3.92 -18.67 6.38
CA ARG A 22 5.24 -18.93 6.96
C ARG A 22 5.15 -19.22 8.45
N LEU A 23 4.32 -18.48 9.20
CA LEU A 23 4.06 -18.73 10.62
C LEU A 23 3.45 -20.10 10.85
N ALA A 24 2.44 -20.50 10.06
CA ALA A 24 1.84 -21.82 10.17
C ALA A 24 2.84 -22.95 9.87
N ALA A 25 3.74 -22.75 8.92
CA ALA A 25 4.83 -23.71 8.64
C ALA A 25 5.84 -23.76 9.80
N CYS A 26 6.26 -22.62 10.34
CA CYS A 26 7.14 -22.52 11.50
C CYS A 26 6.55 -23.23 12.73
N LEU A 27 5.28 -22.98 13.06
CA LEU A 27 4.57 -23.62 14.17
C LEU A 27 4.49 -25.14 14.04
N ARG A 28 4.34 -25.68 12.81
CA ARG A 28 4.34 -27.14 12.61
C ARG A 28 5.71 -27.78 12.80
N ALA A 29 6.77 -27.02 12.57
CA ALA A 29 8.15 -27.50 12.68
C ALA A 29 8.71 -27.45 14.12
N LEU A 30 8.09 -26.70 15.01
CA LEU A 30 8.57 -26.46 16.37
C LEU A 30 7.63 -27.07 17.42
N SER A 31 8.23 -27.64 18.47
CA SER A 31 7.49 -28.13 19.66
C SER A 31 7.05 -26.98 20.56
N ASP A 32 7.92 -25.99 20.71
CA ASP A 32 7.71 -24.80 21.55
C ASP A 32 7.29 -23.59 20.73
N PRO A 33 6.65 -22.58 21.33
CA PRO A 33 6.32 -21.32 20.65
C PRO A 33 7.57 -20.67 20.02
N PRO A 34 7.51 -20.22 18.75
CA PRO A 34 8.64 -19.57 18.12
C PRO A 34 9.02 -18.27 18.82
N GLY A 35 10.33 -18.11 19.10
CA GLY A 35 10.92 -16.86 19.57
C GLY A 35 11.41 -15.98 18.44
N ASP A 36 12.02 -14.84 18.78
CA ASP A 36 12.49 -13.81 17.86
C ASP A 36 13.37 -14.34 16.72
N ALA A 37 14.33 -15.21 17.03
CA ALA A 37 15.23 -15.79 16.03
C ALA A 37 14.47 -16.64 14.98
N ALA A 38 13.50 -17.44 15.43
CA ALA A 38 12.71 -18.28 14.54
C ALA A 38 11.79 -17.42 13.65
N LEU A 39 11.13 -16.41 14.20
CA LEU A 39 10.28 -15.49 13.44
C LEU A 39 11.09 -14.71 12.39
N SER A 40 12.29 -14.22 12.77
CA SER A 40 13.20 -13.52 11.87
C SER A 40 13.70 -14.42 10.73
N GLN A 41 14.09 -15.66 11.05
CA GLN A 41 14.54 -16.65 10.05
C GLN A 41 13.44 -16.95 9.01
N HIS A 42 12.19 -16.95 9.43
CA HIS A 42 11.04 -17.17 8.57
C HIS A 42 10.48 -15.89 7.97
N GLN A 43 11.14 -14.74 8.13
CA GLN A 43 10.72 -13.44 7.61
C GLN A 43 9.27 -13.08 8.02
N ILE A 44 8.94 -13.30 9.30
CA ILE A 44 7.63 -12.99 9.87
C ILE A 44 7.75 -11.68 10.64
N ALA A 45 7.08 -10.63 10.17
CA ALA A 45 7.15 -9.26 10.73
C ALA A 45 8.60 -8.80 10.97
N SER A 46 9.54 -9.16 10.08
CA SER A 46 10.98 -8.90 10.26
C SER A 46 11.34 -7.42 10.27
N ASP A 47 10.57 -6.62 9.56
CA ASP A 47 10.65 -5.16 9.42
C ASP A 47 9.71 -4.38 10.37
N ARG A 48 8.97 -5.10 11.23
CA ARG A 48 7.99 -4.55 12.19
C ARG A 48 8.25 -5.11 13.59
N PRO A 49 9.28 -4.61 14.30
CA PRO A 49 9.69 -5.15 15.59
C PRO A 49 8.59 -5.14 16.64
N GLU A 50 7.73 -4.11 16.65
CA GLU A 50 6.60 -3.99 17.58
C GLU A 50 5.54 -5.08 17.35
N ILE A 51 5.25 -5.42 16.08
CA ILE A 51 4.33 -6.52 15.75
C ILE A 51 4.96 -7.86 16.13
N ARG A 52 6.26 -8.01 15.91
CA ARG A 52 6.98 -9.24 16.24
C ARG A 52 7.03 -9.46 17.75
N GLU A 53 7.30 -8.42 18.55
CA GLU A 53 7.27 -8.49 20.02
C GLU A 53 5.86 -8.84 20.53
N ALA A 54 4.82 -8.18 19.99
CA ALA A 54 3.44 -8.48 20.34
C ALA A 54 3.06 -9.92 19.98
N LEU A 55 3.53 -10.41 18.83
CA LEU A 55 3.30 -11.78 18.37
C LEU A 55 3.97 -12.79 19.30
N ILE A 56 5.21 -12.56 19.71
CA ILE A 56 5.94 -13.43 20.64
C ILE A 56 5.19 -13.52 21.97
N ALA A 57 4.82 -12.37 22.56
CA ALA A 57 4.09 -12.31 23.81
C ALA A 57 2.75 -13.05 23.71
N TRP A 58 2.03 -12.88 22.58
CA TRP A 58 0.76 -13.54 22.33
C TRP A 58 0.91 -15.06 22.15
N LEU A 59 1.95 -15.53 21.46
CA LEU A 59 2.26 -16.96 21.29
C LEU A 59 2.60 -17.64 22.62
N GLN A 60 3.34 -16.95 23.48
CA GLN A 60 3.67 -17.43 24.83
C GLN A 60 2.39 -17.55 25.69
N GLU A 61 1.52 -16.55 25.63
CA GLU A 61 0.24 -16.58 26.35
C GLU A 61 -0.70 -17.66 25.82
N TRP A 62 -0.78 -17.85 24.50
CA TRP A 62 -1.51 -18.96 23.88
C TRP A 62 -1.06 -20.32 24.45
N ASN A 63 0.25 -20.53 24.52
CA ASN A 63 0.82 -21.76 25.09
C ASN A 63 0.53 -21.90 26.60
N ARG A 64 0.65 -20.80 27.36
CA ARG A 64 0.34 -20.77 28.80
C ARG A 64 -1.12 -21.15 29.08
N LEU A 65 -2.04 -20.80 28.18
CA LEU A 65 -3.46 -21.16 28.26
C LEU A 65 -3.75 -22.58 27.78
N GLY A 66 -2.74 -23.39 27.45
CA GLY A 66 -2.89 -24.77 26.99
C GLY A 66 -3.08 -24.92 25.49
N GLY A 67 -2.94 -23.85 24.72
CA GLY A 67 -2.95 -23.91 23.25
C GLY A 67 -1.67 -24.53 22.72
N SER A 68 -1.75 -25.36 21.69
CA SER A 68 -0.59 -25.96 21.02
C SER A 68 -0.25 -25.27 19.72
N ASN A 69 1.02 -25.39 19.28
CA ASN A 69 1.46 -24.92 17.98
C ASN A 69 0.62 -25.54 16.83
N ALA A 70 0.24 -26.81 16.95
CA ALA A 70 -0.57 -27.50 15.97
C ALA A 70 -1.99 -26.90 15.86
N SER A 71 -2.64 -26.65 17.01
CA SER A 71 -3.97 -26.03 17.01
C SER A 71 -3.94 -24.60 16.48
N LEU A 72 -2.90 -23.85 16.75
CA LEU A 72 -2.72 -22.50 16.21
C LEU A 72 -2.48 -22.52 14.72
N ALA A 73 -1.65 -23.44 14.20
CA ALA A 73 -1.43 -23.60 12.77
C ALA A 73 -2.71 -23.96 12.02
N LEU A 74 -3.62 -24.75 12.62
CA LEU A 74 -4.96 -25.01 12.07
C LEU A 74 -5.82 -23.75 12.04
N THR A 75 -5.82 -22.97 13.12
CA THR A 75 -6.55 -21.70 13.20
C THR A 75 -6.07 -20.72 12.14
N ILE A 76 -4.75 -20.62 11.95
CA ILE A 76 -4.17 -19.78 10.89
C ILE A 76 -4.61 -20.25 9.50
N ASN A 77 -4.67 -21.56 9.25
CA ASN A 77 -5.16 -22.08 7.97
C ASN A 77 -6.65 -21.74 7.73
N LEU A 78 -7.48 -21.78 8.77
CA LEU A 78 -8.88 -21.33 8.68
C LEU A 78 -8.97 -19.85 8.34
N LEU A 79 -8.15 -19.00 8.98
CA LEU A 79 -8.06 -17.57 8.63
C LEU A 79 -7.64 -17.35 7.17
N LEU A 80 -6.66 -18.13 6.70
CA LEU A 80 -6.22 -18.07 5.31
C LEU A 80 -7.31 -18.51 4.35
N THR A 81 -8.05 -19.59 4.67
CA THR A 81 -9.19 -20.06 3.88
C THR A 81 -10.31 -19.03 3.86
N GLN A 82 -10.60 -18.40 4.99
CA GLN A 82 -11.58 -17.31 5.07
C GLN A 82 -11.16 -16.12 4.20
N ARG A 83 -9.90 -15.70 4.29
CA ARG A 83 -9.37 -14.63 3.43
C ARG A 83 -9.45 -14.98 1.94
N GLN A 84 -9.24 -16.24 1.56
CA GLN A 84 -9.38 -16.73 0.19
C GLN A 84 -10.84 -16.89 -0.24
N GLY A 85 -11.72 -17.31 0.65
CA GLY A 85 -13.15 -17.51 0.36
C GLY A 85 -13.94 -16.21 0.18
N GLN A 86 -13.41 -15.08 0.68
CA GLN A 86 -13.97 -13.74 0.46
C GLN A 86 -13.70 -13.21 -0.96
N THR A 87 -12.92 -13.91 -1.77
CA THR A 87 -12.52 -13.48 -3.14
C THR A 87 -13.59 -13.72 -4.21
N SER A 88 -14.83 -14.03 -3.87
CA SER A 88 -15.90 -14.24 -4.85
C SER A 88 -16.61 -12.93 -5.22
N GLY A 89 -15.98 -12.09 -6.05
CA GLY A 89 -16.66 -11.06 -6.85
C GLY A 89 -17.29 -9.88 -6.10
N HIS A 90 -17.23 -9.83 -4.77
CA HIS A 90 -17.84 -8.79 -3.96
C HIS A 90 -16.81 -7.73 -3.52
N ALA A 91 -17.26 -6.48 -3.51
CA ALA A 91 -16.48 -5.39 -2.91
C ALA A 91 -16.42 -5.57 -1.39
N GLU A 92 -15.23 -5.38 -0.80
CA GLU A 92 -14.99 -5.45 0.63
C GLU A 92 -14.71 -4.05 1.18
N LEU A 93 -15.28 -3.73 2.34
CA LEU A 93 -14.89 -2.52 3.07
C LEU A 93 -13.57 -2.75 3.80
N VAL A 94 -12.68 -1.76 3.74
CA VAL A 94 -11.41 -1.75 4.45
C VAL A 94 -11.26 -0.49 5.29
N TRP A 95 -10.56 -0.59 6.40
CA TRP A 95 -10.48 0.45 7.41
C TRP A 95 -9.04 0.70 7.85
N SER A 96 -8.74 1.95 8.18
CA SER A 96 -7.58 2.34 8.99
C SER A 96 -8.06 3.15 10.19
N GLY A 97 -7.33 3.03 11.29
CA GLY A 97 -7.63 3.74 12.53
C GLY A 97 -8.15 2.83 13.64
N PRO A 98 -8.61 3.38 14.76
CA PRO A 98 -9.08 2.60 15.89
C PRO A 98 -10.20 1.65 15.49
N HIS A 99 -10.06 0.38 15.86
CA HIS A 99 -11.12 -0.61 15.66
C HIS A 99 -12.10 -0.55 16.84
N GLY A 100 -13.41 -0.54 16.54
CA GLY A 100 -14.45 -0.79 17.54
C GLY A 100 -14.39 -2.24 18.04
N ALA A 101 -14.84 -2.49 19.26
CA ALA A 101 -14.82 -3.82 19.88
C ALA A 101 -15.65 -4.88 19.10
N GLU A 102 -16.62 -4.45 18.30
CA GLU A 102 -17.55 -5.27 17.50
C GLU A 102 -17.78 -4.59 16.15
N GLY A 103 -16.74 -4.54 15.30
CA GLY A 103 -16.86 -3.88 13.99
C GLY A 103 -17.13 -4.85 12.85
N ASP A 104 -18.08 -4.52 11.99
CA ASP A 104 -18.35 -5.25 10.74
C ASP A 104 -17.22 -5.11 9.70
N ILE A 105 -16.32 -4.13 9.88
CA ILE A 105 -15.17 -3.88 9.00
C ILE A 105 -13.92 -4.39 9.70
N THR A 106 -13.49 -5.58 9.31
CA THR A 106 -12.37 -6.28 9.94
C THR A 106 -11.08 -6.24 9.11
N ARG A 107 -11.16 -5.78 7.85
CA ARG A 107 -10.01 -5.77 6.95
C ARG A 107 -9.17 -4.51 7.17
N ASP A 108 -7.97 -4.68 7.69
CA ASP A 108 -6.98 -3.62 7.86
C ASP A 108 -6.39 -3.21 6.50
N GLN A 109 -6.43 -1.89 6.21
CA GLN A 109 -5.99 -1.36 4.93
C GLN A 109 -4.48 -1.47 4.74
N ALA A 110 -3.69 -1.25 5.79
CA ALA A 110 -2.23 -1.33 5.71
C ALA A 110 -1.78 -2.76 5.42
N VAL A 111 -2.44 -3.76 6.01
CA VAL A 111 -2.22 -5.18 5.71
C VAL A 111 -2.59 -5.49 4.26
N LEU A 112 -3.75 -5.02 3.82
CA LEU A 112 -4.22 -5.26 2.45
C LEU A 112 -3.25 -4.71 1.40
N ILE A 113 -2.80 -3.46 1.54
CA ILE A 113 -1.86 -2.86 0.57
C ILE A 113 -0.56 -3.67 0.49
N ARG A 114 -0.02 -4.13 1.63
CA ARG A 114 1.16 -5.01 1.64
C ARG A 114 0.91 -6.30 0.86
N GLU A 115 -0.21 -6.96 1.12
CA GLU A 115 -0.59 -8.20 0.42
C GLU A 115 -0.76 -7.99 -1.08
N MET A 116 -1.38 -6.89 -1.50
CA MET A 116 -1.53 -6.53 -2.92
C MET A 116 -0.15 -6.38 -3.58
N VAL A 117 0.79 -5.68 -2.94
CA VAL A 117 2.16 -5.53 -3.45
C VAL A 117 2.90 -6.87 -3.47
N GLU A 118 2.78 -7.70 -2.44
CA GLU A 118 3.45 -9.01 -2.38
C GLU A 118 2.98 -9.97 -3.48
N ARG A 119 1.72 -9.88 -3.88
CA ARG A 119 1.13 -10.80 -4.87
C ARG A 119 1.24 -10.33 -6.31
N CYS A 120 1.40 -9.01 -6.56
CA CYS A 120 1.34 -8.49 -7.92
C CYS A 120 2.52 -9.00 -8.78
N GLU A 121 2.22 -9.35 -10.04
CA GLU A 121 3.17 -9.94 -10.98
C GLU A 121 3.31 -9.16 -12.29
N GLN A 122 2.26 -8.46 -12.71
CA GLN A 122 2.20 -7.82 -14.01
C GLN A 122 2.06 -6.30 -13.92
N ARG A 123 1.19 -5.79 -13.04
CA ARG A 123 0.82 -4.37 -13.00
C ARG A 123 0.66 -3.88 -11.58
N LEU A 124 1.39 -2.85 -11.23
CA LEU A 124 1.24 -2.13 -9.95
C LEU A 124 1.06 -0.64 -10.24
N LEU A 125 -0.08 -0.09 -9.85
CA LEU A 125 -0.32 1.36 -9.85
C LEU A 125 -0.66 1.80 -8.43
N ILE A 126 0.10 2.74 -7.89
CA ILE A 126 -0.21 3.37 -6.61
C ILE A 126 -0.38 4.86 -6.85
N THR A 127 -1.48 5.43 -6.34
CA THR A 127 -1.76 6.85 -6.42
C THR A 127 -1.96 7.44 -5.04
N THR A 128 -1.40 8.61 -4.78
CA THR A 128 -1.54 9.30 -3.49
C THR A 128 -1.39 10.82 -3.64
N PHE A 129 -2.10 11.57 -2.81
CA PHE A 129 -1.90 13.01 -2.73
C PHE A 129 -0.61 13.35 -1.98
N ASN A 130 -0.34 12.71 -0.84
CA ASN A 130 0.88 12.91 -0.06
C ASN A 130 1.64 11.59 0.09
N ILE A 131 2.97 11.72 0.08
CA ILE A 131 3.88 10.64 0.44
C ILE A 131 4.95 11.20 1.37
N TRP A 132 5.09 10.60 2.55
CA TRP A 132 6.09 10.94 3.53
C TRP A 132 6.72 9.69 4.08
N ARG A 133 8.02 9.69 4.27
CA ARG A 133 8.72 8.60 4.94
C ARG A 133 8.20 8.44 6.38
N GLY A 134 7.84 7.23 6.73
CA GLY A 134 7.47 6.73 8.04
C GLY A 134 7.70 5.23 8.02
N GLY A 135 7.52 4.54 9.14
CA GLY A 135 7.79 3.10 9.24
C GLY A 135 7.08 2.29 8.16
N PHE A 136 5.76 2.43 8.08
CA PHE A 136 4.91 1.76 7.07
C PHE A 136 5.34 2.08 5.63
N ILE A 137 5.57 3.37 5.33
CA ILE A 137 5.88 3.78 3.97
C ILE A 137 7.24 3.26 3.53
N THR A 138 8.25 3.32 4.41
CA THR A 138 9.59 2.78 4.12
C THR A 138 9.50 1.30 3.81
N GLU A 139 8.82 0.53 4.65
CA GLU A 139 8.58 -0.90 4.46
C GLU A 139 7.88 -1.19 3.12
N LEU A 140 6.79 -0.48 2.83
CA LEU A 140 6.02 -0.69 1.59
C LEU A 140 6.87 -0.40 0.35
N LEU A 141 7.66 0.68 0.36
CA LEU A 141 8.54 1.03 -0.75
C LEU A 141 9.64 -0.01 -0.96
N GLU A 142 10.20 -0.54 0.12
CA GLU A 142 11.18 -1.65 0.07
C GLU A 142 10.55 -2.91 -0.53
N ARG A 143 9.32 -3.25 -0.14
CA ARG A 143 8.57 -4.39 -0.73
C ARG A 143 8.30 -4.19 -2.23
N ILE A 144 7.97 -2.97 -2.65
CA ILE A 144 7.81 -2.64 -4.08
C ILE A 144 9.14 -2.88 -4.82
N GLN A 145 10.27 -2.42 -4.28
CA GLN A 145 11.57 -2.65 -4.89
C GLN A 145 11.94 -4.15 -4.93
N GLN A 146 11.67 -4.90 -3.85
CA GLN A 146 11.86 -6.35 -3.81
C GLN A 146 10.99 -7.04 -4.88
N ARG A 147 9.74 -6.59 -5.03
CA ARG A 147 8.85 -7.19 -6.02
C ARG A 147 9.33 -6.95 -7.45
N LEU A 148 9.83 -5.74 -7.74
CA LEU A 148 10.44 -5.41 -9.04
C LEU A 148 11.71 -6.22 -9.33
N GLU A 149 12.47 -6.61 -8.31
CA GLU A 149 13.65 -7.49 -8.48
C GLU A 149 13.25 -8.92 -8.85
N VAL A 150 12.23 -9.48 -8.18
CA VAL A 150 11.79 -10.86 -8.42
C VAL A 150 10.87 -11.00 -9.62
N CYS A 151 10.23 -9.91 -10.07
CA CYS A 151 9.35 -9.86 -11.23
C CYS A 151 9.82 -8.79 -12.22
N PRO A 152 10.86 -9.05 -13.04
CA PRO A 152 11.41 -8.04 -13.97
C PRO A 152 10.42 -7.54 -15.03
N GLY A 153 9.33 -8.27 -15.29
CA GLY A 153 8.24 -7.87 -16.20
C GLY A 153 7.16 -7.00 -15.55
N LEU A 154 7.23 -6.77 -14.24
CA LEU A 154 6.24 -5.98 -13.52
C LEU A 154 6.28 -4.50 -13.96
N GLN A 155 5.17 -4.01 -14.48
CA GLN A 155 4.99 -2.59 -14.78
C GLN A 155 4.51 -1.88 -13.53
N ALA A 156 5.42 -1.20 -12.84
CA ALA A 156 5.09 -0.45 -11.63
C ALA A 156 5.06 1.06 -11.91
N ARG A 157 3.98 1.72 -11.51
CA ARG A 157 3.75 3.16 -11.66
C ARG A 157 3.31 3.76 -10.33
N MET A 158 3.79 4.96 -10.06
CA MET A 158 3.33 5.74 -8.91
C MET A 158 2.94 7.15 -9.37
N VAL A 159 1.75 7.60 -8.99
CA VAL A 159 1.28 8.96 -9.30
C VAL A 159 1.12 9.72 -8.00
N VAL A 160 1.84 10.83 -7.87
CA VAL A 160 1.86 11.67 -6.67
C VAL A 160 1.53 13.11 -6.99
N ASN A 161 1.04 13.86 -6.02
CA ASN A 161 0.89 15.29 -6.17
C ASN A 161 2.19 16.01 -5.79
N ILE A 162 2.63 16.93 -6.64
CA ILE A 162 3.70 17.88 -6.29
C ILE A 162 3.02 19.20 -5.95
N PRO A 163 3.01 19.62 -4.67
CA PRO A 163 2.29 20.83 -4.29
C PRO A 163 3.10 22.09 -4.63
N ARG A 164 2.40 23.11 -5.11
CA ARG A 164 2.93 24.49 -5.13
C ARG A 164 2.69 25.11 -3.76
N PRO A 165 3.72 25.62 -3.05
CA PRO A 165 3.53 26.37 -1.82
C PRO A 165 2.66 27.61 -2.06
N LYS A 166 1.73 27.89 -1.13
CA LYS A 166 0.83 29.05 -1.24
C LYS A 166 1.62 30.34 -1.39
N GLY A 167 1.30 31.14 -2.41
CA GLY A 167 1.96 32.41 -2.69
C GLY A 167 3.36 32.27 -3.36
N SER A 168 3.78 31.06 -3.68
CA SER A 168 5.07 30.85 -4.35
C SER A 168 5.01 31.29 -5.81
N THR A 169 5.96 32.11 -6.22
CA THR A 169 6.20 32.53 -7.61
C THR A 169 7.31 31.72 -8.29
N VAL A 170 7.83 30.71 -7.61
CA VAL A 170 8.89 29.83 -8.14
C VAL A 170 8.41 29.11 -9.39
N VAL A 171 9.25 29.04 -10.41
CA VAL A 171 8.95 28.38 -11.69
C VAL A 171 8.63 26.90 -11.45
N ALA A 172 7.66 26.36 -12.19
CA ALA A 172 7.19 24.99 -12.03
C ALA A 172 8.33 23.96 -12.08
N GLU A 173 9.27 24.12 -12.99
CA GLU A 173 10.42 23.23 -13.14
C GLU A 173 11.34 23.22 -11.89
N GLN A 174 11.53 24.35 -11.24
CA GLN A 174 12.31 24.40 -9.99
C GLN A 174 11.61 23.70 -8.84
N LEU A 175 10.26 23.78 -8.76
CA LEU A 175 9.46 23.05 -7.76
C LEU A 175 9.53 21.55 -8.02
N ARG A 176 9.44 21.13 -9.27
CA ARG A 176 9.60 19.72 -9.66
C ARG A 176 10.99 19.20 -9.28
N LEU A 177 12.05 19.92 -9.64
CA LEU A 177 13.44 19.55 -9.30
C LEU A 177 13.64 19.47 -7.78
N ALA A 178 13.10 20.44 -7.04
CA ALA A 178 13.17 20.42 -5.58
C ALA A 178 12.45 19.19 -4.99
N PHE A 179 11.30 18.81 -5.56
CA PHE A 179 10.59 17.58 -5.16
C PHE A 179 11.41 16.33 -5.48
N VAL A 180 12.00 16.24 -6.67
CA VAL A 180 12.89 15.13 -7.05
C VAL A 180 14.02 15.00 -6.05
N GLN A 181 14.74 16.09 -5.79
CA GLN A 181 15.92 16.08 -4.94
C GLN A 181 15.63 15.85 -3.46
N LYS A 182 14.55 16.44 -2.93
CA LYS A 182 14.26 16.44 -1.49
C LYS A 182 13.29 15.32 -1.05
N THR A 183 12.53 14.77 -1.99
CA THR A 183 11.49 13.78 -1.67
C THR A 183 11.66 12.52 -2.50
N TRP A 184 11.43 12.60 -3.82
CA TRP A 184 11.32 11.41 -4.67
C TRP A 184 12.57 10.52 -4.62
N SER A 185 13.76 11.10 -4.79
CA SER A 185 15.02 10.34 -4.78
C SER A 185 15.35 9.71 -3.43
N HIS A 186 14.85 10.30 -2.33
CA HIS A 186 15.07 9.77 -0.99
C HIS A 186 14.09 8.66 -0.59
N LEU A 187 13.03 8.41 -1.37
CA LEU A 187 12.10 7.33 -1.11
C LEU A 187 12.71 5.94 -1.44
N TRP A 188 13.69 5.88 -2.33
CA TRP A 188 14.15 4.65 -2.96
C TRP A 188 15.62 4.35 -2.66
N ASP A 189 15.98 3.08 -2.52
CA ASP A 189 17.38 2.66 -2.62
C ASP A 189 17.82 2.83 -4.09
N PRO A 190 18.81 3.69 -4.39
CA PRO A 190 19.21 3.98 -5.77
C PRO A 190 19.84 2.79 -6.50
N ARG A 191 20.23 1.75 -5.77
CA ARG A 191 20.84 0.52 -6.34
C ARG A 191 19.80 -0.49 -6.80
N ARG A 192 18.53 -0.27 -6.47
CA ARG A 192 17.42 -1.19 -6.73
C ARG A 192 16.44 -0.60 -7.74
N PRO A 193 15.72 -1.43 -8.50
CA PRO A 193 14.68 -0.94 -9.39
C PRO A 193 13.59 -0.20 -8.60
N ARG A 194 12.95 0.75 -9.26
CA ARG A 194 11.86 1.55 -8.67
C ARG A 194 10.74 1.75 -9.69
N PRO A 195 9.51 2.05 -9.25
CA PRO A 195 8.41 2.37 -10.15
C PRO A 195 8.67 3.67 -10.92
N SER A 196 8.07 3.77 -12.11
CA SER A 196 8.01 5.03 -12.85
C SER A 196 7.11 6.02 -12.11
N GLY A 197 7.64 7.20 -11.81
CA GLY A 197 6.91 8.26 -11.09
C GLY A 197 6.26 9.24 -12.04
N TYR A 198 5.02 9.65 -11.76
CA TYR A 198 4.25 10.61 -12.54
C TYR A 198 3.57 11.65 -11.63
N PHE A 199 3.27 12.82 -12.18
CA PHE A 199 2.49 13.86 -11.52
C PHE A 199 1.70 14.69 -12.53
N ASP A 200 0.71 15.45 -12.06
CA ASP A 200 -0.05 16.41 -12.85
C ASP A 200 0.64 17.78 -12.84
N PRO A 201 1.20 18.28 -13.96
CA PRO A 201 1.92 19.55 -13.98
C PRO A 201 1.03 20.76 -13.68
N ARG A 202 -0.28 20.64 -13.81
CA ARG A 202 -1.23 21.72 -13.45
C ARG A 202 -1.19 22.04 -11.96
N SER A 203 -0.72 21.13 -11.10
CA SER A 203 -0.50 21.39 -9.67
C SER A 203 0.60 22.42 -9.42
N LEU A 204 1.46 22.66 -10.41
CA LEU A 204 2.55 23.62 -10.37
C LEU A 204 2.29 24.89 -11.22
N ALA A 205 1.11 25.04 -11.83
CA ALA A 205 0.79 26.19 -12.66
C ALA A 205 0.67 27.49 -11.82
N LEU A 206 1.11 28.60 -12.40
CA LEU A 206 1.02 29.94 -11.80
C LEU A 206 -0.21 30.71 -12.27
N ASP A 207 -0.68 30.39 -13.45
CA ASP A 207 -1.72 31.09 -14.20
C ASP A 207 -3.14 30.60 -13.90
N LEU A 208 -3.28 29.66 -13.00
CA LEU A 208 -4.60 29.16 -12.58
C LEU A 208 -5.10 29.90 -11.35
N ASP A 209 -6.30 30.46 -11.42
CA ASP A 209 -7.01 31.04 -10.28
C ASP A 209 -7.14 30.03 -9.13
N ARG A 210 -7.26 28.76 -9.47
CA ARG A 210 -7.26 27.63 -8.54
C ARG A 210 -6.32 26.55 -9.05
N PRO A 211 -5.18 26.31 -8.37
CA PRO A 211 -4.26 25.24 -8.74
C PRO A 211 -4.99 23.89 -8.75
N ALA A 212 -4.79 23.11 -9.80
CA ALA A 212 -5.23 21.73 -9.81
C ALA A 212 -4.46 20.94 -8.76
N VAL A 213 -5.11 19.98 -8.13
CA VAL A 213 -4.44 19.03 -7.23
C VAL A 213 -4.76 17.61 -7.65
N PHE A 214 -3.74 16.76 -7.67
CA PHE A 214 -3.94 15.34 -7.85
C PHE A 214 -4.35 14.74 -6.51
N HIS A 215 -5.61 14.32 -6.35
CA HIS A 215 -6.15 13.88 -5.06
C HIS A 215 -6.70 12.45 -5.08
N VAL A 216 -6.37 11.68 -6.12
CA VAL A 216 -6.77 10.27 -6.24
C VAL A 216 -5.90 9.42 -5.29
N LYS A 217 -6.54 8.46 -4.63
CA LYS A 217 -5.88 7.47 -3.77
C LYS A 217 -6.42 6.10 -4.14
N CYS A 218 -5.62 5.33 -4.83
CA CYS A 218 -5.95 3.95 -5.16
C CYS A 218 -4.68 3.10 -5.31
N CYS A 219 -4.86 1.80 -5.20
CA CYS A 219 -3.86 0.79 -5.53
C CYS A 219 -4.48 -0.19 -6.51
N VAL A 220 -3.84 -0.41 -7.65
CA VAL A 220 -4.12 -1.52 -8.58
C VAL A 220 -2.95 -2.48 -8.49
N ALA A 221 -3.23 -3.74 -8.24
CA ALA A 221 -2.27 -4.84 -8.29
C ALA A 221 -2.86 -5.97 -9.13
N ASP A 222 -2.41 -6.10 -10.36
CA ASP A 222 -2.94 -7.02 -11.37
C ASP A 222 -4.46 -6.85 -11.57
N ALA A 223 -5.26 -7.78 -11.09
CA ALA A 223 -6.72 -7.75 -11.15
C ALA A 223 -7.38 -7.13 -9.91
N GLU A 224 -6.60 -6.78 -8.89
CA GLU A 224 -7.12 -6.21 -7.65
C GLU A 224 -7.16 -4.68 -7.70
N LEU A 225 -8.17 -4.08 -7.09
CA LEU A 225 -8.31 -2.62 -6.97
C LEU A 225 -8.71 -2.25 -5.54
N LEU A 226 -7.93 -1.39 -4.92
CA LEU A 226 -8.31 -0.66 -3.71
C LEU A 226 -8.54 0.81 -4.06
N VAL A 227 -9.70 1.35 -3.68
CA VAL A 227 -9.99 2.79 -3.68
C VAL A 227 -10.18 3.23 -2.24
N THR A 228 -9.52 4.31 -1.82
CA THR A 228 -9.50 4.70 -0.40
C THR A 228 -9.46 6.21 -0.20
N SER A 229 -9.87 6.67 0.98
CA SER A 229 -9.63 8.04 1.43
C SER A 229 -8.20 8.27 1.93
N ALA A 230 -7.49 7.21 2.34
CA ALA A 230 -6.16 7.26 2.95
C ALA A 230 -5.05 7.67 1.98
N ASN A 231 -4.23 8.61 2.40
CA ASN A 231 -2.96 8.90 1.74
C ASN A 231 -1.92 7.82 2.03
N LEU A 232 -0.85 7.81 1.25
CA LEU A 232 0.32 6.97 1.53
C LEU A 232 1.21 7.68 2.58
N SER A 233 0.71 7.68 3.82
CA SER A 233 1.38 8.28 4.97
C SER A 233 1.13 7.42 6.22
N GLU A 234 2.04 7.47 7.18
CA GLU A 234 1.96 6.73 8.45
C GLU A 234 0.63 6.99 9.16
N SER A 235 0.31 8.27 9.34
CA SER A 235 -0.92 8.67 10.04
C SER A 235 -2.20 8.20 9.35
N ALA A 236 -2.23 8.19 8.01
CA ALA A 236 -3.40 7.70 7.28
C ALA A 236 -3.57 6.18 7.37
N GLN A 237 -2.50 5.44 7.66
CA GLN A 237 -2.56 3.99 7.76
C GLN A 237 -2.82 3.49 9.19
N TYR A 238 -2.51 4.29 10.24
CA TYR A 238 -2.58 3.84 11.62
C TYR A 238 -3.38 4.75 12.55
N ASP A 239 -3.35 6.08 12.34
CA ASP A 239 -3.89 7.03 13.30
C ASP A 239 -5.24 7.60 12.88
N ASN A 240 -5.39 7.92 11.57
CA ASN A 240 -6.60 8.51 11.03
C ASN A 240 -7.69 7.46 10.85
N CYS A 241 -8.94 7.92 10.94
CA CYS A 241 -10.09 7.13 10.49
C CYS A 241 -10.23 7.25 8.97
N GLU A 242 -9.88 6.20 8.25
CA GLU A 242 -9.96 6.14 6.79
C GLU A 242 -10.78 4.94 6.35
N LEU A 243 -11.53 5.11 5.27
CA LEU A 243 -12.37 4.06 4.70
C LEU A 243 -12.00 3.82 3.25
N GLY A 244 -11.93 2.55 2.86
CA GLY A 244 -11.70 2.14 1.48
C GLY A 244 -12.63 1.02 1.04
N ILE A 245 -12.63 0.77 -0.27
CA ILE A 245 -13.32 -0.34 -0.90
C ILE A 245 -12.31 -1.13 -1.71
N HIS A 246 -12.19 -2.40 -1.39
CA HIS A 246 -11.36 -3.36 -2.10
C HIS A 246 -12.21 -4.23 -3.03
N PHE A 247 -11.71 -4.42 -4.25
CA PHE A 247 -12.26 -5.31 -5.27
C PHE A 247 -11.21 -6.39 -5.56
N PRO A 248 -11.30 -7.57 -4.95
CA PRO A 248 -10.25 -8.59 -5.01
C PRO A 248 -10.04 -9.23 -6.38
N ASP A 249 -11.07 -9.23 -7.22
CA ASP A 249 -11.04 -9.76 -8.60
C ASP A 249 -11.28 -8.68 -9.67
N GLY A 250 -11.07 -7.42 -9.30
CA GLY A 250 -11.39 -6.28 -10.13
C GLY A 250 -12.88 -6.03 -10.30
N GLY A 251 -13.74 -6.80 -9.63
CA GLY A 251 -15.18 -6.57 -9.58
C GLY A 251 -15.90 -6.84 -10.90
N SER A 252 -15.40 -7.77 -11.72
CA SER A 252 -16.02 -8.12 -12.99
C SER A 252 -16.92 -9.35 -12.88
N SER A 253 -18.19 -9.16 -13.15
CA SER A 253 -19.11 -10.27 -13.45
C SER A 253 -19.38 -10.43 -14.97
N SER A 254 -19.01 -9.45 -15.79
CA SER A 254 -19.21 -9.52 -17.25
C SER A 254 -18.53 -8.33 -17.99
N GLY A 255 -17.20 -8.34 -18.16
CA GLY A 255 -16.51 -7.29 -18.92
C GLY A 255 -15.12 -6.95 -18.36
N ALA A 256 -14.52 -5.85 -18.81
CA ALA A 256 -13.25 -5.36 -18.31
C ALA A 256 -13.33 -5.11 -16.77
N SER A 257 -12.35 -5.61 -16.02
CA SER A 257 -12.33 -5.44 -14.57
C SER A 257 -12.18 -3.94 -14.20
N ARG A 258 -12.67 -3.55 -13.04
CA ARG A 258 -12.49 -2.18 -12.53
C ARG A 258 -11.01 -1.83 -12.38
N ALA A 259 -10.19 -2.79 -11.97
CA ALA A 259 -8.74 -2.65 -11.91
C ALA A 259 -8.16 -2.33 -13.29
N GLU A 260 -8.56 -3.08 -14.31
CA GLU A 260 -8.15 -2.84 -15.70
C GLU A 260 -8.65 -1.48 -16.22
N ALA A 261 -9.88 -1.11 -15.91
CA ALA A 261 -10.43 0.19 -16.30
C ALA A 261 -9.64 1.36 -15.70
N VAL A 262 -9.26 1.26 -14.41
CA VAL A 262 -8.42 2.25 -13.72
C VAL A 262 -7.02 2.27 -14.33
N TRP A 263 -6.36 1.11 -14.49
CA TRP A 263 -5.06 1.02 -15.12
C TRP A 263 -5.04 1.68 -16.51
N ASN A 264 -5.98 1.31 -17.38
CA ASN A 264 -6.10 1.84 -18.73
C ASN A 264 -6.44 3.34 -18.75
N HIS A 265 -7.17 3.85 -17.76
CA HIS A 265 -7.41 5.28 -17.62
C HIS A 265 -6.11 6.03 -17.36
N PHE A 266 -5.31 5.58 -16.37
CA PHE A 266 -4.01 6.20 -16.07
C PHE A 266 -3.02 6.04 -17.22
N ASP A 267 -3.02 4.90 -17.91
CA ASP A 267 -2.22 4.69 -19.11
C ASP A 267 -2.52 5.73 -20.19
N ARG A 268 -3.81 6.00 -20.44
CA ARG A 268 -4.21 7.06 -21.38
C ARG A 268 -3.80 8.46 -20.91
N LEU A 269 -3.87 8.77 -19.62
CA LEU A 269 -3.44 10.09 -19.10
C LEU A 269 -1.94 10.32 -19.29
N ILE A 270 -1.14 9.26 -19.24
CA ILE A 270 0.31 9.30 -19.43
C ILE A 270 0.67 9.41 -20.93
N HIS A 271 0.01 8.63 -21.80
CA HIS A 271 0.45 8.47 -23.19
C HIS A 271 -0.33 9.32 -24.22
N ARG A 272 -1.40 10.01 -23.80
CA ARG A 272 -2.11 10.94 -24.73
C ARG A 272 -1.19 12.11 -25.12
N GLN A 273 -1.55 12.80 -26.21
CA GLN A 273 -0.86 13.98 -26.71
C GLN A 273 -1.78 15.22 -26.65
N PRO A 274 -1.43 16.28 -25.88
CA PRO A 274 -0.37 16.32 -24.88
C PRO A 274 -0.71 15.45 -23.65
N PRO A 275 0.31 14.96 -22.88
CA PRO A 275 0.07 14.14 -21.71
C PRO A 275 -0.55 14.96 -20.57
N VAL A 276 -1.43 14.33 -19.78
CA VAL A 276 -1.98 14.93 -18.54
C VAL A 276 -1.08 14.65 -17.36
N LEU A 277 -0.52 13.44 -17.31
CA LEU A 277 0.44 13.04 -16.29
C LEU A 277 1.81 12.93 -16.95
N VAL A 278 2.79 13.61 -16.39
CA VAL A 278 4.16 13.65 -16.91
C VAL A 278 5.13 12.97 -15.95
N PRO A 279 6.24 12.40 -16.46
CA PRO A 279 7.25 11.78 -15.61
C PRO A 279 7.83 12.78 -14.61
N ILE A 280 8.02 12.36 -13.36
CA ILE A 280 8.61 13.19 -12.29
C ILE A 280 10.06 13.54 -12.60
N GLU A 281 10.79 12.62 -13.20
CA GLU A 281 12.24 12.72 -13.39
C GLU A 281 12.64 13.42 -14.71
N GLU A 282 11.69 13.56 -15.62
CA GLU A 282 11.94 14.28 -16.88
C GLU A 282 11.65 15.78 -16.75
N PRO A 283 12.42 16.64 -17.43
CA PRO A 283 12.14 18.06 -17.46
C PRO A 283 10.74 18.34 -18.03
N LEU A 284 10.06 19.34 -17.47
CA LEU A 284 8.82 19.84 -18.06
C LEU A 284 9.11 20.40 -19.46
N SER A 285 8.42 19.90 -20.45
CA SER A 285 8.41 20.54 -21.78
C SER A 285 7.99 21.98 -21.60
N SER A 286 8.72 22.94 -22.24
CA SER A 286 8.29 24.33 -22.24
C SER A 286 6.84 24.39 -22.69
N PRO A 287 5.96 25.17 -22.03
CA PRO A 287 4.58 25.29 -22.46
C PRO A 287 4.58 25.79 -23.91
N GLY A 288 4.08 24.96 -24.82
CA GLY A 288 3.67 25.43 -26.12
C GLY A 288 2.63 26.55 -25.96
N PRO A 289 2.41 27.41 -26.97
CA PRO A 289 1.49 28.53 -26.87
C PRO A 289 0.16 28.04 -26.30
N SER A 290 -0.30 28.70 -25.26
CA SER A 290 -1.48 28.47 -24.43
C SER A 290 -2.64 27.80 -25.18
N ASP A 291 -2.82 26.50 -25.00
CA ASP A 291 -4.05 25.80 -25.36
C ASP A 291 -5.07 25.92 -24.22
N HIS A 292 -6.02 26.84 -24.39
CA HIS A 292 -7.23 26.96 -23.55
C HIS A 292 -8.20 25.75 -23.67
N ALA A 293 -7.71 24.58 -23.99
CA ALA A 293 -8.49 23.38 -24.34
C ALA A 293 -8.84 22.45 -23.14
N TYR A 294 -8.73 22.93 -21.91
CA TYR A 294 -9.11 22.13 -20.73
C TYR A 294 -10.20 22.84 -19.90
N ARG A 295 -11.37 23.05 -20.50
CA ARG A 295 -12.62 23.26 -19.75
C ARG A 295 -13.52 22.04 -19.85
#